data_3da7abe6270f791edf242f10078c8b46
#
_entry.id   3da7abe6270f791edf242f10078c8b46
#
_cell.length_a   1.000
_cell.length_b   1.000
_cell.length_c   1.000
_cell.angle_alpha   90.00
_cell.angle_beta   90.00
_cell.angle_gamma   90.00
#
_symmetry.space_group_name_H-M   'P 1'
#
loop_
_entity.id
_entity.type
_entity.pdbx_description
1 polymer ?
#
loop_
_entity_poly.entity_id
_entity_poly.type
_entity_poly.pdbx_seq_one_letter_code
_entity_poly.pdbx_strand_id
1 'polypeptide(L)'
;FIEKRKEILRGGTADWATGEALAFGTLLLEGTPVRLSGQDSGRGTFSQRHLEYFDYNTAQVHTPMMHLDPRQARFEVLDSCLSEYGVMGFEFGYSLGDPLTLTLWEAQFGDFVNGAQIMIDQFIVSCEAKWGQPSGLVLLLPHGYEGQGPEHSSARPERFLQLCAEDNIQVCNVTTP
;
A
#
# COMPACT_ATOMS: atom_id res chain seq x y z
N PHE A 1 15.99 -15.21 -2.93
CA PHE A 1 15.01 -14.38 -2.23
C PHE A 1 14.27 -15.16 -1.13
N ILE A 2 13.55 -16.24 -1.47
CA ILE A 2 12.75 -17.04 -0.50
C ILE A 2 13.60 -17.54 0.67
N GLU A 3 14.77 -18.12 0.42
CA GLU A 3 15.63 -18.63 1.48
C GLU A 3 16.12 -17.51 2.42
N LYS A 4 16.48 -16.35 1.88
CA LYS A 4 16.85 -15.17 2.69
C LYS A 4 15.69 -14.72 3.60
N ARG A 5 14.46 -14.71 3.09
CA ARG A 5 13.28 -14.36 3.90
C ARG A 5 13.02 -15.38 5.01
N LYS A 6 13.20 -16.67 4.73
CA LYS A 6 13.14 -17.73 5.77
C LYS A 6 14.21 -17.54 6.86
N GLU A 7 15.42 -17.15 6.47
CA GLU A 7 16.50 -16.88 7.43
C GLU A 7 16.17 -15.68 8.32
N ILE A 8 15.66 -14.59 7.74
CA ILE A 8 15.20 -13.40 8.48
C ILE A 8 14.16 -13.80 9.53
N LEU A 9 13.13 -14.53 9.14
CA LEU A 9 12.06 -14.97 10.04
C LEU A 9 12.57 -15.88 11.18
N ARG A 10 13.58 -16.71 10.91
CA ARG A 10 14.20 -17.58 11.93
C ARG A 10 15.13 -16.82 12.85
N GLY A 11 15.76 -15.76 12.37
CA GLY A 11 16.74 -14.96 13.11
C GLY A 11 16.15 -13.94 14.08
N GLY A 12 14.83 -13.71 14.04
CA GLY A 12 14.15 -12.75 14.92
C GLY A 12 14.34 -11.28 14.55
N THR A 13 14.91 -10.98 13.38
CA THR A 13 15.00 -9.63 12.82
C THR A 13 14.18 -9.58 11.53
N ALA A 14 13.35 -8.56 11.38
CA ALA A 14 12.57 -8.35 10.16
C ALA A 14 13.08 -7.10 9.43
N ASP A 15 13.22 -7.20 8.10
CA ASP A 15 13.32 -6.03 7.25
C ASP A 15 11.92 -5.43 7.03
N TRP A 16 11.87 -4.25 6.43
CA TRP A 16 10.61 -3.55 6.17
C TRP A 16 9.59 -4.43 5.41
N ALA A 17 10.01 -5.07 4.33
CA ALA A 17 9.13 -5.89 3.51
C ALA A 17 8.61 -7.14 4.24
N THR A 18 9.42 -7.71 5.12
CA THR A 18 9.02 -8.83 5.97
C THR A 18 8.03 -8.37 7.04
N GLY A 19 8.25 -7.19 7.65
CA GLY A 19 7.32 -6.59 8.60
C GLY A 19 5.95 -6.32 7.96
N GLU A 20 5.93 -5.74 6.76
CA GLU A 20 4.70 -5.54 5.98
C GLU A 20 3.98 -6.86 5.70
N ALA A 21 4.71 -7.88 5.24
CA ALA A 21 4.13 -9.18 4.95
C ALA A 21 3.53 -9.86 6.20
N LEU A 22 4.18 -9.72 7.35
CA LEU A 22 3.67 -10.23 8.63
C LEU A 22 2.40 -9.48 9.05
N ALA A 23 2.36 -8.16 8.89
CA ALA A 23 1.18 -7.34 9.19
C ALA A 23 -0.01 -7.76 8.32
N PHE A 24 0.16 -7.88 7.01
CA PHE A 24 -0.89 -8.37 6.11
C PHE A 24 -1.35 -9.77 6.50
N GLY A 25 -0.40 -10.70 6.72
CA GLY A 25 -0.72 -12.07 7.10
C GLY A 25 -1.53 -12.16 8.40
N THR A 26 -1.19 -11.36 9.39
CA THR A 26 -1.91 -11.29 10.67
C THR A 26 -3.34 -10.81 10.46
N LEU A 27 -3.55 -9.71 9.73
CA LEU A 27 -4.88 -9.18 9.42
C LEU A 27 -5.75 -10.21 8.69
N LEU A 28 -5.18 -10.90 7.69
CA LEU A 28 -5.89 -11.92 6.93
C LEU A 28 -6.34 -13.08 7.82
N LEU A 29 -5.48 -13.53 8.74
CA LEU A 29 -5.80 -14.61 9.69
C LEU A 29 -6.82 -14.19 10.75
N GLU A 30 -6.88 -12.91 11.08
CA GLU A 30 -7.88 -12.30 11.97
C GLU A 30 -9.21 -12.00 11.27
N GLY A 31 -9.30 -12.22 9.96
CA GLY A 31 -10.53 -12.04 9.19
C GLY A 31 -10.70 -10.67 8.55
N THR A 32 -9.64 -9.84 8.53
CA THR A 32 -9.64 -8.54 7.85
C THR A 32 -9.10 -8.69 6.43
N PRO A 33 -9.90 -8.40 5.38
CA PRO A 33 -9.42 -8.41 4.01
C PRO A 33 -8.39 -7.32 3.77
N VAL A 34 -7.45 -7.59 2.86
CA VAL A 34 -6.40 -6.64 2.47
C VAL A 34 -6.38 -6.50 0.96
N ARG A 35 -6.43 -5.25 0.49
CA ARG A 35 -6.31 -4.89 -0.92
C ARG A 35 -5.17 -3.89 -1.10
N LEU A 36 -4.19 -4.24 -1.91
CA LEU A 36 -3.05 -3.39 -2.28
C LEU A 36 -3.07 -3.16 -3.78
N SER A 37 -3.05 -1.91 -4.19
CA SER A 37 -2.91 -1.53 -5.59
C SER A 37 -1.87 -0.43 -5.79
N GLY A 38 -1.35 -0.33 -7.00
CA GLY A 38 -0.36 0.67 -7.41
C GLY A 38 0.51 0.11 -8.52
N GLN A 39 1.39 0.93 -9.05
CA GLN A 39 2.32 0.49 -10.09
C GLN A 39 3.36 -0.45 -9.49
N ASP A 40 3.54 -1.62 -10.09
CA ASP A 40 4.47 -2.66 -9.62
C ASP A 40 4.24 -3.14 -8.18
N SER A 41 3.03 -3.02 -7.64
CA SER A 41 2.74 -3.33 -6.23
C SER A 41 2.96 -4.80 -5.88
N GLY A 42 2.74 -5.72 -6.82
CA GLY A 42 2.98 -7.16 -6.62
C GLY A 42 4.43 -7.48 -6.31
N ARG A 43 5.36 -6.89 -7.05
CA ARG A 43 6.81 -7.02 -6.84
C ARG A 43 7.34 -6.02 -5.81
N GLY A 44 6.74 -4.83 -5.77
CA GLY A 44 7.27 -3.62 -5.17
C GLY A 44 8.22 -2.88 -6.12
N THR A 45 8.16 -1.55 -6.13
CA THR A 45 9.03 -0.70 -6.98
C THR A 45 10.51 -1.05 -6.82
N PHE A 46 10.94 -1.35 -5.60
CA PHE A 46 12.33 -1.64 -5.26
C PHE A 46 12.64 -3.15 -5.23
N SER A 47 11.77 -3.99 -5.77
CA SER A 47 11.89 -5.44 -5.70
C SER A 47 11.98 -5.99 -4.26
N GLN A 48 11.35 -5.33 -3.33
CA GLN A 48 11.39 -5.66 -1.90
C GLN A 48 10.26 -6.61 -1.49
N ARG A 49 9.09 -6.51 -2.15
CA ARG A 49 7.85 -7.15 -1.69
C ARG A 49 7.68 -8.58 -2.19
N HIS A 50 7.65 -8.78 -3.49
CA HIS A 50 7.45 -10.08 -4.15
C HIS A 50 6.28 -10.89 -3.53
N LEU A 51 5.06 -10.40 -3.69
CA LEU A 51 3.84 -11.10 -3.28
C LEU A 51 3.41 -12.17 -4.29
N GLU A 52 3.86 -12.07 -5.52
CA GLU A 52 3.54 -12.99 -6.60
C GLU A 52 4.79 -13.72 -7.10
N TYR A 53 4.66 -15.01 -7.30
CA TYR A 53 5.68 -15.87 -7.88
C TYR A 53 5.18 -16.46 -9.18
N PHE A 54 6.03 -16.47 -10.19
CA PHE A 54 5.72 -16.99 -11.51
C PHE A 54 6.46 -18.30 -11.74
N ASP A 55 5.72 -19.34 -12.11
CA ASP A 55 6.34 -20.59 -12.55
C ASP A 55 7.09 -20.34 -13.86
N TYR A 56 8.36 -20.73 -13.89
CA TYR A 56 9.25 -20.47 -15.04
C TYR A 56 8.79 -21.15 -16.34
N ASN A 57 8.15 -22.33 -16.24
CA ASN A 57 7.75 -23.11 -17.41
C ASN A 57 6.33 -22.80 -17.89
N THR A 58 5.42 -22.55 -16.95
CA THR A 58 3.99 -22.42 -17.23
C THR A 58 3.48 -20.99 -17.14
N ALA A 59 4.29 -20.06 -16.61
CA ALA A 59 3.91 -18.70 -16.27
C ALA A 59 2.70 -18.60 -15.29
N GLN A 60 2.36 -19.70 -14.63
CA GLN A 60 1.33 -19.66 -13.59
C GLN A 60 1.76 -18.79 -12.41
N VAL A 61 0.83 -17.98 -11.94
CA VAL A 61 1.04 -17.08 -10.80
C VAL A 61 0.63 -17.78 -9.51
N HIS A 62 1.47 -17.69 -8.49
CA HIS A 62 1.18 -18.13 -7.14
C HIS A 62 1.38 -16.97 -6.17
N THR A 63 0.33 -16.65 -5.41
CA THR A 63 0.32 -15.58 -4.40
C THR A 63 0.22 -16.22 -3.02
N PRO A 64 1.34 -16.40 -2.28
CA PRO A 64 1.34 -17.11 -1.00
C PRO A 64 0.35 -16.53 0.03
N MET A 65 0.16 -15.20 0.03
CA MET A 65 -0.76 -14.52 0.94
C MET A 65 -2.23 -14.91 0.76
N MET A 66 -2.60 -15.54 -0.36
CA MET A 66 -3.94 -16.08 -0.59
C MET A 66 -4.12 -17.50 -0.02
N HIS A 67 -3.05 -18.09 0.54
CA HIS A 67 -3.02 -19.49 0.91
C HIS A 67 -2.41 -19.73 2.32
N LEU A 68 -2.59 -18.81 3.26
CA LEU A 68 -2.07 -18.96 4.62
C LEU A 68 -2.93 -19.91 5.45
N ASP A 69 -4.27 -19.79 5.36
CA ASP A 69 -5.25 -20.63 6.03
C ASP A 69 -6.54 -20.70 5.18
N PRO A 70 -7.22 -21.85 5.07
CA PRO A 70 -8.47 -21.96 4.30
C PRO A 70 -9.61 -21.03 4.77
N ARG A 71 -9.52 -20.51 5.99
CA ARG A 71 -10.53 -19.62 6.59
C ARG A 71 -10.12 -18.17 6.63
N GLN A 72 -8.94 -17.83 6.09
CA GLN A 72 -8.46 -16.45 6.06
C GLN A 72 -9.37 -15.53 5.28
N ALA A 73 -9.27 -14.23 5.53
CA ALA A 73 -9.90 -13.21 4.71
C ALA A 73 -9.25 -13.08 3.32
N ARG A 74 -9.93 -12.40 2.42
CA ARG A 74 -9.48 -12.18 1.03
C ARG A 74 -8.24 -11.28 0.99
N PHE A 75 -7.27 -11.68 0.20
CA PHE A 75 -6.11 -10.87 -0.16
C PHE A 75 -6.16 -10.53 -1.66
N GLU A 76 -5.91 -9.28 -1.99
CA GLU A 76 -5.77 -8.80 -3.36
C GLU A 76 -4.51 -7.95 -3.50
N VAL A 77 -3.72 -8.23 -4.52
CA VAL A 77 -2.61 -7.37 -4.95
C VAL A 77 -2.76 -7.13 -6.46
N LEU A 78 -2.67 -5.87 -6.87
CA LEU A 78 -2.97 -5.46 -8.24
C LEU A 78 -1.93 -4.46 -8.74
N ASP A 79 -1.24 -4.82 -9.81
CA ASP A 79 -0.43 -3.85 -10.55
C ASP A 79 -1.36 -2.95 -11.36
N SER A 80 -1.38 -1.69 -11.02
CA SER A 80 -2.31 -0.72 -11.59
C SER A 80 -1.83 -0.15 -12.92
N CYS A 81 -2.75 0.49 -13.64
CA CYS A 81 -2.42 1.34 -14.77
C CYS A 81 -1.56 2.55 -14.32
N LEU A 82 -0.85 3.14 -15.28
CA LEU A 82 -0.10 4.38 -15.09
C LEU A 82 -1.07 5.58 -15.03
N SER A 83 -1.69 5.79 -13.88
CA SER A 83 -2.57 6.93 -13.61
C SER A 83 -2.78 7.07 -12.09
N GLU A 84 -2.07 7.96 -11.46
CA GLU A 84 -2.23 8.25 -10.02
C GLU A 84 -3.65 8.74 -9.73
N TYR A 85 -4.13 9.67 -10.54
CA TYR A 85 -5.48 10.24 -10.41
C TYR A 85 -6.59 9.17 -10.49
N GLY A 86 -6.57 8.37 -11.55
CA GLY A 86 -7.61 7.37 -11.79
C GLY A 86 -7.58 6.24 -10.76
N VAL A 87 -6.40 5.73 -10.45
CA VAL A 87 -6.24 4.60 -9.52
C VAL A 87 -6.53 5.02 -8.09
N MET A 88 -5.99 6.16 -7.63
CA MET A 88 -6.30 6.66 -6.28
C MET A 88 -7.80 6.96 -6.13
N GLY A 89 -8.43 7.53 -7.16
CA GLY A 89 -9.88 7.77 -7.16
C GLY A 89 -10.68 6.48 -7.06
N PHE A 90 -10.26 5.44 -7.77
CA PHE A 90 -10.89 4.12 -7.68
C PHE A 90 -10.76 3.53 -6.27
N GLU A 91 -9.54 3.51 -5.72
CA GLU A 91 -9.29 2.92 -4.39
C GLU A 91 -9.96 3.73 -3.27
N PHE A 92 -10.09 5.05 -3.44
CA PHE A 92 -10.92 5.87 -2.55
C PHE A 92 -12.38 5.39 -2.57
N GLY A 93 -12.97 5.25 -3.76
CA GLY A 93 -14.35 4.74 -3.89
C GLY A 93 -14.50 3.33 -3.36
N TYR A 94 -13.50 2.46 -3.57
CA TYR A 94 -13.49 1.10 -3.02
C TYR A 94 -13.53 1.11 -1.48
N SER A 95 -12.70 1.94 -0.84
CA SER A 95 -12.66 2.05 0.62
C SER A 95 -13.97 2.54 1.25
N LEU A 96 -14.77 3.33 0.50
CA LEU A 96 -16.11 3.74 0.93
C LEU A 96 -17.13 2.61 0.76
N GLY A 97 -16.99 1.80 -0.28
CA GLY A 97 -17.89 0.67 -0.58
C GLY A 97 -17.64 -0.55 0.31
N ASP A 98 -16.40 -0.76 0.74
CA ASP A 98 -16.00 -1.85 1.64
C ASP A 98 -15.10 -1.32 2.76
N PRO A 99 -15.70 -0.68 3.79
CA PRO A 99 -14.94 -0.05 4.86
C PRO A 99 -14.25 -1.04 5.82
N LEU A 100 -14.53 -2.33 5.71
CA LEU A 100 -13.91 -3.38 6.54
C LEU A 100 -12.63 -3.94 5.89
N THR A 101 -12.38 -3.64 4.64
CA THR A 101 -11.14 -4.00 3.95
C THR A 101 -10.06 -2.95 4.20
N LEU A 102 -8.86 -3.39 4.59
CA LEU A 102 -7.68 -2.54 4.53
C LEU A 102 -7.33 -2.27 3.07
N THR A 103 -7.66 -1.08 2.60
CA THR A 103 -7.40 -0.65 1.22
C THR A 103 -6.16 0.23 1.18
N LEU A 104 -5.15 -0.19 0.40
CA LEU A 104 -3.89 0.53 0.25
C LEU A 104 -3.65 0.88 -1.21
N TRP A 105 -3.26 2.12 -1.46
CA TRP A 105 -2.71 2.55 -2.74
C TRP A 105 -1.23 2.93 -2.56
N GLU A 106 -0.35 2.34 -3.35
CA GLU A 106 1.08 2.66 -3.33
C GLU A 106 1.48 3.46 -4.56
N ALA A 107 2.07 4.63 -4.35
CA ALA A 107 2.71 5.38 -5.41
C ALA A 107 3.97 4.65 -5.89
N GLN A 108 4.30 4.75 -7.18
CA GLN A 108 5.58 4.25 -7.70
C GLN A 108 6.76 4.89 -6.95
N PHE A 109 6.71 6.20 -6.80
CA PHE A 109 7.43 7.03 -5.83
C PHE A 109 6.44 8.02 -5.26
N GLY A 110 6.57 8.35 -3.99
CA GLY A 110 5.69 9.29 -3.32
C GLY A 110 5.63 10.68 -3.98
N ASP A 111 6.68 11.06 -4.69
CA ASP A 111 6.75 12.29 -5.49
C ASP A 111 5.61 12.40 -6.49
N PHE A 112 5.20 11.29 -7.11
CA PHE A 112 4.16 11.27 -8.14
C PHE A 112 2.74 11.35 -7.60
N VAL A 113 2.56 11.36 -6.30
CA VAL A 113 1.24 11.57 -5.68
C VAL A 113 0.62 12.91 -6.09
N ASN A 114 1.44 13.88 -6.50
CA ASN A 114 0.96 15.17 -7.03
C ASN A 114 0.09 15.02 -8.28
N GLY A 115 0.24 13.94 -9.04
CA GLY A 115 -0.66 13.60 -10.16
C GLY A 115 -2.10 13.31 -9.74
N ALA A 116 -2.33 13.01 -8.46
CA ALA A 116 -3.63 12.79 -7.86
C ALA A 116 -4.02 13.83 -6.80
N GLN A 117 -3.39 15.00 -6.80
CA GLN A 117 -3.63 16.04 -5.78
C GLN A 117 -5.11 16.44 -5.67
N ILE A 118 -5.83 16.46 -6.79
CA ILE A 118 -7.27 16.74 -6.80
C ILE A 118 -8.04 15.73 -5.98
N MET A 119 -7.67 14.44 -6.05
CA MET A 119 -8.32 13.39 -5.26
C MET A 119 -8.05 13.56 -3.78
N ILE A 120 -6.85 13.99 -3.41
CA ILE A 120 -6.49 14.28 -2.03
C ILE A 120 -7.31 15.46 -1.52
N ASP A 121 -7.26 16.60 -2.20
CA ASP A 121 -7.87 17.86 -1.74
C ASP A 121 -9.39 17.81 -1.71
N GLN A 122 -10.01 17.25 -2.75
CA GLN A 122 -11.46 17.33 -2.93
C GLN A 122 -12.22 16.13 -2.37
N PHE A 123 -11.56 15.01 -2.14
CA PHE A 123 -12.21 13.78 -1.70
C PHE A 123 -11.61 13.26 -0.39
N ILE A 124 -10.35 12.83 -0.36
CA ILE A 124 -9.78 12.10 0.76
C ILE A 124 -9.80 12.93 2.06
N VAL A 125 -9.25 14.16 2.04
CA VAL A 125 -9.16 15.01 3.24
C VAL A 125 -10.47 15.67 3.62
N SER A 126 -11.46 15.68 2.75
CA SER A 126 -12.70 16.43 2.93
C SER A 126 -13.98 15.59 2.93
N CYS A 127 -13.89 14.27 2.69
CA CYS A 127 -15.06 13.41 2.53
C CYS A 127 -15.91 13.34 3.80
N GLU A 128 -15.32 13.29 4.97
CA GLU A 128 -16.06 13.27 6.22
C GLU A 128 -16.81 14.58 6.45
N ALA A 129 -16.15 15.73 6.27
CA ALA A 129 -16.77 17.03 6.42
C ALA A 129 -17.88 17.30 5.39
N LYS A 130 -17.68 16.84 4.14
CA LYS A 130 -18.67 17.05 3.06
C LYS A 130 -19.85 16.10 3.14
N TRP A 131 -19.62 14.84 3.47
CA TRP A 131 -20.59 13.75 3.28
C TRP A 131 -20.81 12.86 4.51
N GLY A 132 -20.09 13.10 5.60
CA GLY A 132 -20.13 12.23 6.78
C GLY A 132 -19.59 10.83 6.50
N GLN A 133 -18.71 10.66 5.51
CA GLN A 133 -18.17 9.39 5.08
C GLN A 133 -16.66 9.36 5.29
N PRO A 134 -16.15 8.85 6.40
CA PRO A 134 -14.71 8.64 6.55
C PRO A 134 -14.23 7.54 5.60
N SER A 135 -13.03 7.72 5.05
CA SER A 135 -12.35 6.73 4.21
C SER A 135 -11.24 6.05 5.00
N GLY A 136 -11.15 4.73 4.90
CA GLY A 136 -10.05 3.94 5.44
C GLY A 136 -8.87 3.78 4.47
N LEU A 137 -8.82 4.55 3.38
CA LEU A 137 -7.75 4.44 2.38
C LEU A 137 -6.39 4.80 2.98
N VAL A 138 -5.42 3.92 2.79
CA VAL A 138 -4.02 4.15 3.17
C VAL A 138 -3.19 4.48 1.93
N LEU A 139 -2.43 5.55 1.99
CA LEU A 139 -1.46 5.92 0.95
C LEU A 139 -0.06 5.51 1.38
N LEU A 140 0.60 4.69 0.59
CA LEU A 140 2.01 4.34 0.74
C LEU A 140 2.83 5.20 -0.22
N LEU A 141 3.70 6.04 0.34
CA LEU A 141 4.42 7.07 -0.40
C LEU A 141 5.94 6.89 -0.25
N PRO A 142 6.52 5.85 -0.86
CA PRO A 142 7.95 5.59 -0.74
C PRO A 142 8.77 6.75 -1.33
N HIS A 143 9.73 7.26 -0.56
CA HIS A 143 10.60 8.35 -0.98
C HIS A 143 11.89 8.37 -0.14
N GLY A 144 12.90 9.09 -0.62
CA GLY A 144 14.17 9.25 0.10
C GLY A 144 15.19 10.03 -0.72
N TYR A 145 16.09 10.71 -0.03
CA TYR A 145 17.13 11.55 -0.66
C TYR A 145 18.37 10.75 -1.10
N GLU A 146 18.27 9.44 -1.22
CA GLU A 146 19.39 8.50 -1.37
C GLU A 146 19.61 8.05 -2.82
N GLY A 147 19.37 8.90 -3.79
CA GLY A 147 20.05 8.69 -5.04
C GLY A 147 19.24 8.33 -6.28
N GLN A 148 17.92 8.46 -6.27
CA GLN A 148 17.14 8.20 -7.49
C GLN A 148 17.00 9.44 -8.39
N GLY A 149 17.18 10.61 -7.86
CA GLY A 149 17.07 11.87 -8.59
C GLY A 149 16.14 12.88 -7.93
N PRO A 150 16.05 14.11 -8.47
CA PRO A 150 15.30 15.20 -7.84
C PRO A 150 13.78 14.93 -7.81
N GLU A 151 13.22 14.19 -8.78
CA GLU A 151 11.79 13.87 -8.85
C GLU A 151 11.43 12.56 -8.11
N HIS A 152 12.37 11.94 -7.38
CA HIS A 152 12.20 10.65 -6.73
C HIS A 152 12.61 10.70 -5.26
N SER A 153 12.68 11.90 -4.69
CA SER A 153 13.31 12.12 -3.38
C SER A 153 12.34 12.53 -2.30
N SER A 154 11.17 13.08 -2.62
CA SER A 154 10.22 13.56 -1.63
C SER A 154 8.77 13.38 -2.05
N ALA A 155 8.00 12.70 -1.20
CA ALA A 155 6.54 12.67 -1.30
C ALA A 155 5.88 13.98 -0.87
N ARG A 156 6.66 14.97 -0.46
CA ARG A 156 6.19 16.26 0.07
C ARG A 156 5.21 16.07 1.24
N PRO A 157 5.64 15.38 2.33
CA PRO A 157 4.78 15.12 3.49
C PRO A 157 4.25 16.41 4.13
N GLU A 158 4.95 17.53 3.97
CA GLU A 158 4.52 18.87 4.39
C GLU A 158 3.19 19.29 3.76
N ARG A 159 2.85 18.83 2.55
CA ARG A 159 1.54 19.07 1.94
C ARG A 159 0.42 18.34 2.65
N PHE A 160 0.66 17.10 3.04
CA PHE A 160 -0.29 16.33 3.84
C PHE A 160 -0.45 16.92 5.24
N LEU A 161 0.65 17.29 5.90
CA LEU A 161 0.60 17.95 7.19
C LEU A 161 -0.20 19.26 7.16
N GLN A 162 -0.07 20.04 6.07
CA GLN A 162 -0.85 21.25 5.86
C GLN A 162 -2.36 20.99 5.72
N LEU A 163 -2.72 19.82 5.21
CA LEU A 163 -4.12 19.41 5.02
C LEU A 163 -4.75 18.77 6.25
N CYS A 164 -3.97 18.50 7.30
CA CYS A 164 -4.48 17.95 8.55
C CYS A 164 -5.39 18.97 9.26
N ALA A 165 -6.62 18.57 9.54
CA ALA A 165 -7.60 19.37 10.26
C ALA A 165 -8.62 18.44 10.90
N GLU A 166 -8.89 18.61 12.20
CA GLU A 166 -9.96 17.88 12.91
C GLU A 166 -9.85 16.34 12.76
N ASP A 167 -8.63 15.83 12.78
CA ASP A 167 -8.30 14.39 12.64
C ASP A 167 -8.73 13.74 11.31
N ASN A 168 -8.91 14.53 10.25
CA ASN A 168 -9.36 14.07 8.93
C ASN A 168 -8.39 13.10 8.24
N ILE A 169 -7.09 13.20 8.49
CA ILE A 169 -6.04 12.29 8.00
C ILE A 169 -4.95 12.14 9.06
N GLN A 170 -4.17 11.06 8.94
CA GLN A 170 -3.04 10.78 9.81
C GLN A 170 -1.79 10.58 8.97
N VAL A 171 -0.78 11.41 9.23
CA VAL A 171 0.51 11.35 8.54
C VAL A 171 1.50 10.60 9.42
N CYS A 172 1.98 9.45 8.94
CA CYS A 172 2.88 8.59 9.67
C CYS A 172 4.22 8.46 8.95
N ASN A 173 5.30 8.45 9.72
CA ASN A 173 6.63 8.10 9.23
C ASN A 173 7.19 7.02 10.16
N VAL A 174 6.87 5.76 9.85
CA VAL A 174 7.27 4.61 10.65
C VAL A 174 8.69 4.20 10.32
N THR A 175 9.51 3.94 11.33
CA THR A 175 10.95 3.67 11.20
C THR A 175 11.35 2.26 11.63
N THR A 176 10.39 1.49 12.13
CA THR A 176 10.54 0.08 12.51
C THR A 176 9.40 -0.76 11.96
N PRO A 177 9.64 -2.04 11.66
CA PRO A 177 8.59 -2.98 11.26
C PRO A 177 7.52 -3.16 12.34
#